data_2eab0e281d37d015071ca45a05017996
#
_entry.id   2eab0e281d37d015071ca45a05017996
#
_cell.length_a   1.000
_cell.length_b   1.000
_cell.length_c   1.000
_cell.angle_alpha   90.00
_cell.angle_beta   90.00
_cell.angle_gamma   90.00
#
_symmetry.space_group_name_H-M   'P 1'
#
loop_
_entity.id
_entity.type
_entity.pdbx_description
1 polymer ?
#
loop_
_entity_poly.entity_id
_entity_poly.type
_entity_poly.pdbx_seq_one_letter_code
_entity_poly.pdbx_strand_id
1 'polypeptide(L)'
;MYGLFEDEDDVLMGSPESKLMDIMFNANNDVVRFDITNFIRRRAAMELVLEKQLGEDYDEHISRFMGSDRDEVEMKMKSLCIELMGEIVSKSE
;
A
#
# COMPACT_ATOMS: atom_id res chain seq x y z
N MET A 1 15.73 9.21 -0.13
CA MET A 1 15.53 9.32 -0.59
C MET A 1 15.45 9.14 -0.79
N TYR A 2 15.28 8.78 -0.64
CA TYR A 2 15.10 8.45 -1.13
C TYR A 2 15.16 8.55 -1.77
N GLY A 3 15.57 8.12 -1.49
CA GLY A 3 15.65 7.89 -2.55
C GLY A 3 15.20 8.68 -3.53
N LEU A 4 15.69 9.20 -3.85
CA LEU A 4 15.17 9.90 -4.80
C LEU A 4 15.61 9.47 -6.05
N PHE A 5 16.50 8.80 -6.11
CA PHE A 5 17.09 8.49 -7.18
C PHE A 5 16.88 7.25 -7.77
N GLU A 6 16.66 6.39 -6.98
CA GLU A 6 16.13 5.26 -7.52
C GLU A 6 14.99 5.71 -8.28
N ASP A 7 14.69 6.92 -8.04
CA ASP A 7 13.58 7.38 -8.66
C ASP A 7 13.75 7.80 -10.02
N GLU A 8 14.91 7.67 -10.58
CA GLU A 8 15.05 8.03 -11.94
C GLU A 8 14.19 7.16 -12.77
N ASP A 9 14.14 5.87 -12.46
CA ASP A 9 13.29 4.98 -13.22
C ASP A 9 11.84 5.35 -12.98
N ASP A 10 11.51 5.78 -11.78
CA ASP A 10 10.16 6.16 -11.47
C ASP A 10 9.73 7.38 -12.25
N VAL A 11 10.63 8.30 -12.46
CA VAL A 11 10.32 9.50 -13.21
C VAL A 11 9.98 9.14 -14.65
N LEU A 12 10.72 8.21 -15.23
CA LEU A 12 10.50 7.85 -16.63
C LEU A 12 9.41 6.83 -16.81
N MET A 13 9.45 5.78 -16.01
CA MET A 13 8.50 4.68 -16.17
C MET A 13 7.34 4.79 -15.21
N GLY A 14 7.56 5.42 -14.07
CA GLY A 14 6.54 5.52 -13.06
C GLY A 14 6.44 4.25 -12.25
N SER A 15 6.77 4.29 -10.97
CA SER A 15 6.57 3.15 -10.10
C SER A 15 5.08 3.06 -9.76
N PRO A 16 4.61 1.91 -9.31
CA PRO A 16 3.21 1.81 -8.84
C PRO A 16 2.90 2.81 -7.74
N GLU A 17 3.85 3.06 -6.84
CA GLU A 17 3.62 4.04 -5.77
C GLU A 17 3.46 5.44 -6.31
N SER A 18 4.31 5.84 -7.25
CA SER A 18 4.21 7.16 -7.84
C SER A 18 2.90 7.35 -8.58
N LYS A 19 2.50 6.34 -9.34
CA LYS A 19 1.26 6.41 -10.09
C LYS A 19 0.07 6.48 -9.17
N LEU A 20 0.12 5.72 -8.06
CA LEU A 20 -0.96 5.76 -7.09
C LEU A 20 -1.09 7.16 -6.50
N MET A 21 0.02 7.79 -6.15
CA MET A 21 -0.01 9.14 -5.59
C MET A 21 -0.60 10.13 -6.59
N ASP A 22 -0.20 10.03 -7.86
CA ASP A 22 -0.74 10.92 -8.88
C ASP A 22 -2.24 10.75 -9.01
N ILE A 23 -2.71 9.53 -9.01
CA ILE A 23 -4.13 9.23 -9.11
C ILE A 23 -4.87 9.79 -7.90
N MET A 24 -4.32 9.61 -6.71
CA MET A 24 -4.97 10.09 -5.50
C MET A 24 -5.07 11.62 -5.47
N PHE A 25 -4.03 12.30 -5.96
CA PHE A 25 -4.04 13.75 -5.97
C PHE A 25 -5.02 14.31 -6.99
N ASN A 26 -5.30 13.57 -8.05
CA ASN A 26 -6.14 14.06 -9.13
C ASN A 26 -7.55 13.49 -9.15
N ALA A 27 -7.82 12.50 -8.35
CA ALA A 27 -9.14 11.88 -8.34
C ALA A 27 -10.10 12.65 -7.44
N ASN A 28 -11.37 12.31 -7.53
CA ASN A 28 -12.38 12.88 -6.68
C ASN A 28 -12.06 12.60 -5.21
N ASN A 29 -12.07 13.64 -4.39
CA ASN A 29 -11.68 13.50 -2.99
C ASN A 29 -12.57 12.53 -2.21
N ASP A 30 -13.85 12.48 -2.53
CA ASP A 30 -14.74 11.56 -1.84
C ASP A 30 -14.43 10.12 -2.16
N VAL A 31 -14.06 9.85 -3.42
CA VAL A 31 -13.66 8.50 -3.82
C VAL A 31 -12.38 8.10 -3.10
N VAL A 32 -11.40 8.99 -3.08
CA VAL A 32 -10.13 8.70 -2.42
C VAL A 32 -10.35 8.45 -0.94
N ARG A 33 -11.15 9.30 -0.29
CA ARG A 33 -11.44 9.14 1.12
C ARG A 33 -12.11 7.79 1.41
N PHE A 34 -13.06 7.42 0.57
CA PHE A 34 -13.77 6.16 0.73
C PHE A 34 -12.82 4.96 0.63
N ASP A 35 -11.96 4.98 -0.40
CA ASP A 35 -11.06 3.86 -0.61
C ASP A 35 -9.96 3.78 0.43
N ILE A 36 -9.42 4.93 0.84
CA ILE A 36 -8.40 4.92 1.89
C ILE A 36 -8.99 4.48 3.22
N THR A 37 -10.21 4.93 3.52
CA THR A 37 -10.88 4.51 4.76
C THR A 37 -11.07 3.00 4.78
N ASN A 38 -11.50 2.43 3.66
CA ASN A 38 -11.67 0.98 3.59
C ASN A 38 -10.36 0.24 3.68
N PHE A 39 -9.31 0.81 3.09
CA PHE A 39 -7.99 0.22 3.16
C PHE A 39 -7.50 0.16 4.61
N ILE A 40 -7.70 1.25 5.35
CA ILE A 40 -7.30 1.30 6.75
C ILE A 40 -8.15 0.34 7.60
N ARG A 41 -9.44 0.28 7.30
CA ARG A 41 -10.33 -0.63 8.02
C ARG A 41 -9.90 -2.08 7.82
N ARG A 42 -9.52 -2.42 6.59
CA ARG A 42 -9.05 -3.78 6.31
C ARG A 42 -7.73 -4.05 7.03
N ARG A 43 -6.85 -3.06 7.08
CA ARG A 43 -5.60 -3.19 7.80
C ARG A 43 -5.86 -3.43 9.28
N ALA A 44 -6.82 -2.70 9.86
CA ALA A 44 -7.17 -2.88 11.26
C ALA A 44 -7.70 -4.28 11.52
N ALA A 45 -8.56 -4.78 10.63
CA ALA A 45 -9.08 -6.13 10.78
C ALA A 45 -7.98 -7.17 10.71
N MET A 46 -7.04 -6.98 9.78
CA MET A 46 -5.93 -7.91 9.63
C MET A 46 -5.05 -7.92 10.86
N GLU A 47 -4.81 -6.77 11.46
CA GLU A 47 -4.01 -6.71 12.68
C GLU A 47 -4.70 -7.41 13.84
N LEU A 48 -6.01 -7.25 13.94
CA LEU A 48 -6.75 -7.92 15.00
C LEU A 48 -6.71 -9.43 14.84
N VAL A 49 -6.84 -9.91 13.61
CA VAL A 49 -6.75 -11.34 13.35
C VAL A 49 -5.37 -11.87 13.71
N LEU A 50 -4.32 -11.14 13.33
CA LEU A 50 -2.97 -11.56 13.64
C LEU A 50 -2.70 -11.56 15.13
N GLU A 51 -3.22 -10.56 15.82
CA GLU A 51 -3.04 -10.49 17.27
C GLU A 51 -3.68 -11.69 17.95
N LYS A 52 -4.85 -12.10 17.47
CA LYS A 52 -5.52 -13.26 18.03
C LYS A 52 -4.78 -14.56 17.77
N GLN A 53 -4.10 -14.65 16.64
CA GLN A 53 -3.38 -15.86 16.28
C GLN A 53 -1.97 -15.92 16.82
N LEU A 54 -1.27 -14.80 16.85
CA LEU A 54 0.14 -14.76 17.25
C LEU A 54 0.36 -14.19 18.65
N GLY A 55 -0.67 -13.58 19.25
CA GLY A 55 -0.53 -13.00 20.57
C GLY A 55 0.00 -11.57 20.49
N GLU A 56 0.41 -11.07 21.65
CA GLU A 56 0.84 -9.68 21.74
C GLU A 56 2.12 -9.41 20.96
N ASP A 57 2.84 -10.48 20.61
CA ASP A 57 4.08 -10.32 19.88
C ASP A 57 3.91 -10.21 18.37
N TYR A 58 2.66 -10.09 17.91
CA TYR A 58 2.42 -10.13 16.47
C TYR A 58 3.19 -9.03 15.74
N ASP A 59 3.33 -7.88 16.36
CA ASP A 59 4.03 -6.76 15.73
C ASP A 59 5.51 -7.10 15.50
N GLU A 60 6.10 -7.81 16.45
CA GLU A 60 7.47 -8.26 16.33
C GLU A 60 7.61 -9.26 15.20
N HIS A 61 6.65 -10.16 15.07
CA HIS A 61 6.65 -11.12 13.97
C HIS A 61 6.59 -10.42 12.62
N ILE A 62 5.75 -9.39 12.52
CA ILE A 62 5.61 -8.64 11.27
C ILE A 62 6.93 -7.91 10.95
N SER A 63 7.51 -7.25 11.93
CA SER A 63 8.76 -6.53 11.71
C SER A 63 9.88 -7.46 11.27
N ARG A 64 9.93 -8.65 11.86
CA ARG A 64 10.93 -9.64 11.50
C ARG A 64 10.73 -10.13 10.08
N PHE A 65 9.48 -10.37 9.71
CA PHE A 65 9.15 -10.82 8.37
C PHE A 65 9.50 -9.75 7.34
N MET A 66 9.22 -8.50 7.64
CA MET A 66 9.54 -7.41 6.72
C MET A 66 11.05 -7.31 6.49
N GLY A 67 11.84 -7.65 7.49
CA GLY A 67 13.29 -7.62 7.32
C GLY A 67 13.83 -8.84 6.57
N SER A 68 13.26 -10.01 6.83
CA SER A 68 13.78 -11.24 6.23
C SER A 68 13.23 -11.51 4.84
N ASP A 69 11.98 -11.11 4.59
CA ASP A 69 11.34 -11.40 3.30
C ASP A 69 11.05 -10.11 2.55
N ARG A 70 12.01 -9.23 2.53
CA ARG A 70 11.86 -7.90 1.99
C ARG A 70 11.34 -7.88 0.55
N ASP A 71 11.91 -8.72 -0.30
CA ASP A 71 11.52 -8.72 -1.71
C ASP A 71 10.07 -9.13 -1.89
N GLU A 72 9.63 -10.08 -1.09
CA GLU A 72 8.26 -10.55 -1.16
C GLU A 72 7.31 -9.44 -0.70
N VAL A 73 7.67 -8.73 0.35
CA VAL A 73 6.87 -7.63 0.86
C VAL A 73 6.77 -6.52 -0.18
N GLU A 74 7.89 -6.21 -0.85
CA GLU A 74 7.90 -5.17 -1.87
C GLU A 74 7.03 -5.55 -3.06
N MET A 75 7.07 -6.80 -3.47
CA MET A 75 6.23 -7.25 -4.57
C MET A 75 4.75 -7.15 -4.21
N LYS A 76 4.42 -7.54 -2.99
CA LYS A 76 3.03 -7.45 -2.53
C LYS A 76 2.59 -5.99 -2.43
N MET A 77 3.48 -5.12 -2.00
CA MET A 77 3.18 -3.69 -1.90
C MET A 77 2.84 -3.11 -3.26
N LYS A 78 3.62 -3.46 -4.28
CA LYS A 78 3.36 -2.98 -5.63
C LYS A 78 2.03 -3.50 -6.15
N SER A 79 1.74 -4.74 -5.86
CA SER A 79 0.47 -5.35 -6.27
C SER A 79 -0.71 -4.61 -5.61
N LEU A 80 -0.57 -4.27 -4.33
CA LEU A 80 -1.63 -3.56 -3.62
C LEU A 80 -1.81 -2.14 -4.15
N CYS A 81 -0.72 -1.49 -4.53
CA CYS A 81 -0.81 -0.16 -5.14
C CYS A 81 -1.58 -0.20 -6.44
N ILE A 82 -1.31 -1.20 -7.26
CA ILE A 82 -2.01 -1.34 -8.53
C ILE A 82 -3.48 -1.62 -8.29
N GLU A 83 -3.78 -2.47 -7.33
CA GLU A 83 -5.15 -2.80 -7.00
C GLU A 83 -5.92 -1.56 -6.54
N LEU A 84 -5.31 -0.77 -5.67
CA LEU A 84 -5.94 0.43 -5.14
C LEU A 84 -6.15 1.47 -6.24
N MET A 85 -5.19 1.61 -7.14
CA MET A 85 -5.33 2.50 -8.28
C MET A 85 -6.53 2.10 -9.14
N GLY A 86 -6.67 0.80 -9.38
CA GLY A 86 -7.79 0.32 -10.17
C GLY A 86 -9.13 0.64 -9.53
N GLU A 87 -9.20 0.50 -8.21
CA GLU A 87 -10.42 0.82 -7.50
C GLU A 87 -10.77 2.29 -7.58
N ILE A 88 -9.78 3.15 -7.39
CA ILE A 88 -10.02 4.59 -7.42
C ILE A 88 -10.44 5.04 -8.81
N VAL A 89 -9.74 4.57 -9.84
CA VAL A 89 -10.04 4.95 -11.20
C VAL A 89 -11.43 4.48 -11.61
N SER A 90 -11.77 3.25 -11.23
CA SER A 90 -13.06 2.70 -11.63
C SER A 90 -14.22 3.45 -10.97
N LYS A 91 -14.03 3.94 -9.75
CA LYS A 91 -15.09 4.69 -9.06
C LYS A 91 -15.14 6.16 -9.46
N SER A 92 -14.06 6.66 -10.02
CA SER A 92 -13.98 8.06 -10.41
C SER A 92 -14.62 8.32 -11.77
N GLU A 93 -14.92 7.28 -12.51
CA GLU A 93 -15.61 7.44 -13.78
C GLU A 93 -17.11 7.67 -13.54
#